data_dfd7682e967331df772e115e3b1a6003
#
_entry.id   dfd7682e967331df772e115e3b1a6003
#
_cell.length_a   1.000
_cell.length_b   1.000
_cell.length_c   1.000
_cell.angle_alpha   90.00
_cell.angle_beta   90.00
_cell.angle_gamma   90.00
#
_symmetry.space_group_name_H-M   'P 1'
#
loop_
_entity.id
_entity.type
_entity.pdbx_description
1 polymer ?
#
loop_
_entity_poly.entity_id
_entity_poly.type
_entity_poly.pdbx_seq_one_letter_code
_entity_poly.pdbx_strand_id
1 'polypeptide(L)'
;NNHIYFGSKPVHWCIESESALAEAEVEYQDIVSDAVDVLFKLSQQENFLKKFEIKTSNDIFFIIWTTTPWTLPANQAIAVGSEIEYVLADVGDKSIIVAKDLIEPLSAKLNLKSIKVIRSIQGKELLGLKAEHPFYNKKVPIIDADHVTTENGTGLVHIAPGHGQDDYIAGLKNNLEVFNPVNDKGVFVDSLEIFGGM
;
A
#
# COMPACT_ATOMS: atom_id res chain seq x y z
N ASN A 1 -37.56 8.25 3.82
CA ASN A 1 -37.17 6.96 4.42
C ASN A 1 -35.84 6.55 3.79
N ASN A 2 -34.74 6.61 4.51
CA ASN A 2 -33.36 6.30 4.04
C ASN A 2 -33.12 4.79 3.94
N HIS A 3 -33.98 4.05 3.24
CA HIS A 3 -33.84 2.60 3.04
C HIS A 3 -33.05 2.22 1.79
N ILE A 4 -32.79 3.18 0.90
CA ILE A 4 -32.06 3.01 -0.34
C ILE A 4 -31.05 4.15 -0.47
N TYR A 5 -29.81 3.83 -0.81
CA TYR A 5 -28.75 4.78 -1.10
C TYR A 5 -27.92 4.27 -2.27
N PHE A 6 -27.26 5.19 -2.97
CA PHE A 6 -26.24 4.85 -3.95
C PHE A 6 -24.90 4.66 -3.24
N GLY A 7 -24.22 3.55 -3.54
CA GLY A 7 -22.90 3.24 -3.02
C GLY A 7 -22.08 2.48 -4.06
N SER A 8 -20.76 2.59 -3.97
CA SER A 8 -19.83 1.83 -4.80
C SER A 8 -19.11 0.83 -3.92
N LYS A 9 -18.86 -0.37 -4.42
CA LYS A 9 -18.02 -1.40 -3.80
C LYS A 9 -17.26 -2.16 -4.88
N PRO A 10 -16.07 -2.71 -4.59
CA PRO A 10 -15.40 -3.63 -5.51
C PRO A 10 -16.25 -4.85 -5.81
N VAL A 11 -16.28 -5.27 -7.07
CA VAL A 11 -16.93 -6.48 -7.55
C VAL A 11 -16.02 -7.17 -8.56
N HIS A 12 -16.19 -8.48 -8.72
CA HIS A 12 -15.56 -9.19 -9.83
C HIS A 12 -16.14 -8.70 -11.15
N TRP A 13 -15.28 -8.41 -12.10
CA TRP A 13 -15.64 -7.82 -13.38
C TRP A 13 -15.01 -8.58 -14.53
N CYS A 14 -15.82 -8.95 -15.52
CA CYS A 14 -15.34 -9.54 -16.77
C CYS A 14 -15.18 -8.44 -17.82
N ILE A 15 -13.94 -8.20 -18.24
CA ILE A 15 -13.62 -7.17 -19.25
C ILE A 15 -14.10 -7.54 -20.66
N GLU A 16 -14.23 -8.83 -20.96
CA GLU A 16 -14.68 -9.28 -22.29
C GLU A 16 -16.20 -9.10 -22.48
N SER A 17 -16.97 -9.35 -21.43
CA SER A 17 -18.44 -9.18 -21.47
C SER A 17 -18.89 -7.82 -20.93
N GLU A 18 -17.98 -7.01 -20.40
CA GLU A 18 -18.24 -5.72 -19.76
C GLU A 18 -19.37 -5.84 -18.72
N SER A 19 -19.26 -6.87 -17.84
CA SER A 19 -20.30 -7.16 -16.83
C SER A 19 -19.73 -7.62 -15.50
N ALA A 20 -20.47 -7.33 -14.42
CA ALA A 20 -20.17 -7.85 -13.10
C ALA A 20 -20.44 -9.35 -13.03
N LEU A 21 -19.58 -10.08 -12.30
CA LEU A 21 -19.70 -11.50 -12.04
C LEU A 21 -20.20 -11.73 -10.62
N ALA A 22 -21.09 -12.70 -10.45
CA ALA A 22 -21.38 -13.26 -9.15
C ALA A 22 -20.21 -14.14 -8.68
N GLU A 23 -20.03 -14.28 -7.37
CA GLU A 23 -18.92 -15.09 -6.81
C GLU A 23 -18.92 -16.54 -7.33
N ALA A 24 -20.11 -17.11 -7.55
CA ALA A 24 -20.27 -18.46 -8.10
C ALA A 24 -19.84 -18.60 -9.59
N GLU A 25 -19.63 -17.49 -10.28
CA GLU A 25 -19.18 -17.46 -11.69
C GLU A 25 -17.66 -17.28 -11.80
N VAL A 26 -16.97 -17.10 -10.67
CA VAL A 26 -15.51 -16.88 -10.63
C VAL A 26 -14.82 -18.22 -10.51
N GLU A 27 -13.91 -18.50 -11.43
CA GLU A 27 -13.00 -19.65 -11.36
C GLU A 27 -11.60 -19.17 -11.02
N TYR A 28 -10.94 -19.88 -10.09
CA TYR A 28 -9.57 -19.57 -9.67
C TYR A 28 -8.58 -20.50 -10.36
N GLN A 29 -7.48 -19.93 -10.83
CA GLN A 29 -6.37 -20.68 -11.39
C GLN A 29 -5.04 -20.09 -10.95
N ASP A 30 -4.01 -20.91 -10.88
CA ASP A 30 -2.66 -20.44 -10.57
C ASP A 30 -2.11 -19.67 -11.77
N ILE A 31 -1.68 -18.43 -11.51
CA ILE A 31 -1.00 -17.60 -12.50
C ILE A 31 0.32 -17.09 -11.95
N VAL A 32 1.27 -16.84 -12.84
CA VAL A 32 2.52 -16.13 -12.50
C VAL A 32 2.30 -14.65 -12.77
N SER A 33 2.50 -13.81 -11.76
CA SER A 33 2.43 -12.36 -11.88
C SER A 33 3.72 -11.71 -11.39
N ASP A 34 4.03 -10.52 -11.93
CA ASP A 34 5.13 -9.72 -11.44
C ASP A 34 4.82 -9.18 -10.05
N ALA A 35 5.79 -9.32 -9.14
CA ALA A 35 5.73 -8.74 -7.81
C ALA A 35 6.76 -7.62 -7.69
N VAL A 36 6.35 -6.49 -7.14
CA VAL A 36 7.21 -5.32 -6.99
C VAL A 36 7.26 -4.82 -5.54
N ASP A 37 8.45 -4.36 -5.14
CA ASP A 37 8.64 -3.60 -3.91
C ASP A 37 8.69 -2.10 -4.27
N VAL A 38 7.87 -1.29 -3.62
CA VAL A 38 7.72 0.14 -3.94
C VAL A 38 8.02 0.99 -2.73
N LEU A 39 8.84 2.00 -2.93
CA LEU A 39 9.25 2.95 -1.90
C LEU A 39 8.35 4.17 -1.90
N PHE A 40 7.74 4.47 -0.76
CA PHE A 40 6.99 5.69 -0.49
C PHE A 40 7.78 6.54 0.49
N LYS A 41 8.24 7.70 0.07
CA LYS A 41 9.05 8.57 0.93
C LYS A 41 8.23 9.09 2.11
N LEU A 42 8.80 9.03 3.32
CA LEU A 42 8.18 9.62 4.51
C LEU A 42 8.07 11.13 4.35
N SER A 43 6.86 11.65 4.42
CA SER A 43 6.60 13.08 4.41
C SER A 43 6.91 13.67 5.80
N GLN A 44 7.45 14.90 5.85
CA GLN A 44 7.78 15.58 7.11
C GLN A 44 8.75 14.78 8.00
N GLN A 45 9.79 14.24 7.41
CA GLN A 45 10.80 13.41 8.06
C GLN A 45 11.39 14.05 9.33
N GLU A 46 11.60 15.37 9.35
CA GLU A 46 12.15 16.08 10.52
C GLU A 46 11.30 15.89 11.78
N ASN A 47 9.97 15.90 11.65
CA ASN A 47 9.05 15.69 12.76
C ASN A 47 9.15 14.25 13.30
N PHE A 48 9.27 13.28 12.38
CA PHE A 48 9.47 11.88 12.72
C PHE A 48 10.79 11.68 13.47
N LEU A 49 11.90 12.25 12.97
CA LEU A 49 13.21 12.15 13.59
C LEU A 49 13.21 12.73 15.01
N LYS A 50 12.54 13.87 15.21
CA LYS A 50 12.39 14.48 16.55
C LYS A 50 11.54 13.61 17.48
N LYS A 51 10.39 13.09 16.99
CA LYS A 51 9.49 12.25 17.80
C LYS A 51 10.18 11.01 18.35
N PHE A 52 11.01 10.37 17.52
CA PHE A 52 11.68 9.12 17.88
C PHE A 52 13.14 9.28 18.33
N GLU A 53 13.63 10.52 18.45
CA GLU A 53 15.01 10.85 18.83
C GLU A 53 16.07 10.15 17.94
N ILE A 54 15.77 10.08 16.64
CA ILE A 54 16.60 9.40 15.64
C ILE A 54 17.56 10.40 14.99
N LYS A 55 18.80 9.95 14.78
CA LYS A 55 19.83 10.68 14.03
C LYS A 55 20.17 9.91 12.77
N THR A 56 19.70 10.38 11.63
CA THR A 56 20.08 9.91 10.30
C THR A 56 20.01 11.07 9.32
N SER A 57 20.89 11.05 8.32
CA SER A 57 20.85 11.98 7.17
C SER A 57 20.14 11.35 5.98
N ASN A 58 19.84 10.05 6.03
CA ASN A 58 19.22 9.34 4.94
C ASN A 58 17.73 9.68 4.82
N ASP A 59 17.25 9.71 3.59
CA ASP A 59 15.81 9.71 3.34
C ASP A 59 15.16 8.43 3.87
N ILE A 60 13.99 8.55 4.47
CA ILE A 60 13.24 7.43 5.06
C ILE A 60 12.07 7.07 4.13
N PHE A 61 11.90 5.77 3.90
CA PHE A 61 10.85 5.23 3.05
C PHE A 61 10.05 4.15 3.75
N PHE A 62 8.75 4.13 3.52
CA PHE A 62 7.92 2.96 3.72
C PHE A 62 8.09 2.06 2.49
N ILE A 63 8.39 0.78 2.69
CA ILE A 63 8.50 -0.18 1.59
C ILE A 63 7.27 -1.07 1.59
N ILE A 64 6.45 -0.99 0.54
CA ILE A 64 5.31 -1.88 0.32
C ILE A 64 5.65 -2.95 -0.70
N TRP A 65 4.92 -4.06 -0.66
CA TRP A 65 5.01 -5.11 -1.66
C TRP A 65 3.63 -5.37 -2.26
N THR A 66 3.58 -5.59 -3.59
CA THR A 66 2.33 -5.90 -4.29
C THR A 66 2.57 -6.83 -5.46
N THR A 67 1.61 -7.71 -5.74
CA THR A 67 1.53 -8.55 -6.94
C THR A 67 0.60 -7.96 -8.00
N THR A 68 -0.03 -6.81 -7.70
CA THR A 68 -0.95 -6.10 -8.60
C THR A 68 -0.50 -4.64 -8.79
N PRO A 69 0.69 -4.39 -9.39
CA PRO A 69 1.25 -3.04 -9.48
C PRO A 69 0.37 -2.05 -10.26
N TRP A 70 -0.52 -2.54 -11.11
CA TRP A 70 -1.49 -1.73 -11.85
C TRP A 70 -2.52 -1.02 -10.95
N THR A 71 -2.66 -1.42 -9.68
CA THR A 71 -3.54 -0.72 -8.73
C THR A 71 -2.88 0.47 -8.05
N LEU A 72 -1.55 0.64 -8.18
CA LEU A 72 -0.82 1.77 -7.58
C LEU A 72 -1.35 3.15 -7.99
N PRO A 73 -1.79 3.40 -9.24
CA PRO A 73 -2.39 4.67 -9.59
C PRO A 73 -3.63 5.03 -8.76
N ALA A 74 -4.34 4.04 -8.24
CA ALA A 74 -5.51 4.19 -7.37
C ALA A 74 -5.17 4.21 -5.87
N ASN A 75 -3.89 4.18 -5.48
CA ASN A 75 -3.47 4.17 -4.09
C ASN A 75 -4.01 5.38 -3.31
N GLN A 76 -4.58 5.13 -2.12
CA GLN A 76 -5.12 6.15 -1.22
C GLN A 76 -4.45 6.17 0.15
N ALA A 77 -3.81 5.08 0.57
CA ALA A 77 -3.13 4.98 1.86
C ALA A 77 -2.07 3.87 1.85
N ILE A 78 -1.29 3.80 2.91
CA ILE A 78 -0.50 2.63 3.30
C ILE A 78 -1.06 2.11 4.61
N ALA A 79 -1.38 0.82 4.67
CA ALA A 79 -1.82 0.16 5.89
C ALA A 79 -0.64 -0.47 6.64
N VAL A 80 -0.72 -0.40 7.96
CA VAL A 80 0.13 -1.09 8.92
C VAL A 80 -0.76 -1.84 9.91
N GLY A 81 -0.23 -2.87 10.57
CA GLY A 81 -0.90 -3.49 11.72
C GLY A 81 -0.48 -2.76 13.00
N SER A 82 -1.44 -2.20 13.75
CA SER A 82 -1.15 -1.42 14.97
C SER A 82 -0.33 -2.18 16.01
N GLU A 83 -0.50 -3.49 16.11
CA GLU A 83 0.19 -4.37 17.06
C GLU A 83 1.47 -5.01 16.50
N ILE A 84 1.77 -4.79 15.22
CA ILE A 84 3.00 -5.31 14.59
C ILE A 84 4.18 -4.41 14.99
N GLU A 85 5.32 -5.03 15.28
CA GLU A 85 6.59 -4.33 15.48
C GLU A 85 7.26 -4.08 14.12
N TYR A 86 7.57 -2.82 13.85
CA TYR A 86 8.32 -2.37 12.67
C TYR A 86 9.72 -1.96 13.08
N VAL A 87 10.63 -1.94 12.12
CA VAL A 87 11.98 -1.39 12.31
C VAL A 87 12.25 -0.33 11.26
N LEU A 88 12.91 0.74 11.71
CA LEU A 88 13.63 1.63 10.84
C LEU A 88 15.03 1.07 10.67
N ALA A 89 15.41 0.73 9.45
CA ALA A 89 16.70 0.15 9.13
C ALA A 89 17.44 1.00 8.08
N ASP A 90 18.72 1.26 8.34
CA ASP A 90 19.64 1.85 7.37
C ASP A 90 20.12 0.75 6.42
N VAL A 91 19.98 0.97 5.12
CA VAL A 91 20.39 0.04 4.07
C VAL A 91 21.50 0.62 3.18
N GLY A 92 22.15 1.70 3.64
CA GLY A 92 23.27 2.38 3.01
C GLY A 92 22.90 3.76 2.47
N ASP A 93 22.28 3.83 1.31
CA ASP A 93 21.90 5.10 0.65
C ASP A 93 20.55 5.66 1.14
N LYS A 94 19.77 4.86 1.84
CA LYS A 94 18.44 5.21 2.38
C LYS A 94 18.14 4.46 3.67
N SER A 95 17.07 4.85 4.34
CA SER A 95 16.50 4.10 5.47
C SER A 95 15.10 3.62 5.10
N ILE A 96 14.73 2.41 5.52
CA ILE A 96 13.44 1.79 5.22
C ILE A 96 12.68 1.45 6.50
N ILE A 97 11.36 1.56 6.45
CA ILE A 97 10.45 1.04 7.48
C ILE A 97 9.82 -0.24 6.92
N VAL A 98 9.96 -1.33 7.68
CA VAL A 98 9.49 -2.68 7.34
C VAL A 98 9.13 -3.41 8.62
N ALA A 99 8.23 -4.40 8.57
CA ALA A 99 7.96 -5.26 9.72
C ALA A 99 9.24 -5.99 10.17
N LYS A 100 9.47 -6.04 11.46
CA LYS A 100 10.70 -6.58 12.05
C LYS A 100 10.99 -8.01 11.58
N ASP A 101 9.96 -8.86 11.56
CA ASP A 101 10.07 -10.26 11.19
C ASP A 101 10.39 -10.47 9.70
N LEU A 102 10.14 -9.44 8.87
CA LEU A 102 10.34 -9.50 7.42
C LEU A 102 11.63 -8.82 6.93
N ILE A 103 12.43 -8.25 7.84
CA ILE A 103 13.66 -7.56 7.42
C ILE A 103 14.70 -8.50 6.84
N GLU A 104 14.89 -9.70 7.41
CA GLU A 104 15.86 -10.67 6.92
C GLU A 104 15.43 -11.26 5.56
N PRO A 105 14.19 -11.76 5.38
CA PRO A 105 13.70 -12.17 4.06
C PRO A 105 13.82 -11.09 2.99
N LEU A 106 13.45 -9.84 3.33
CA LEU A 106 13.55 -8.71 2.42
C LEU A 106 15.02 -8.42 2.04
N SER A 107 15.93 -8.48 3.02
CA SER A 107 17.36 -8.32 2.78
C SER A 107 17.90 -9.31 1.79
N ALA A 108 17.57 -10.57 1.97
CA ALA A 108 17.99 -11.64 1.07
C ALA A 108 17.42 -11.43 -0.35
N LYS A 109 16.14 -11.09 -0.45
CA LYS A 109 15.45 -10.81 -1.72
C LYS A 109 16.09 -9.65 -2.49
N LEU A 110 16.39 -8.55 -1.80
CA LEU A 110 16.94 -7.33 -2.40
C LEU A 110 18.47 -7.32 -2.46
N ASN A 111 19.16 -8.38 -2.02
CA ASN A 111 20.63 -8.48 -1.95
C ASN A 111 21.27 -7.27 -1.23
N LEU A 112 20.67 -6.84 -0.11
CA LEU A 112 21.17 -5.70 0.64
C LEU A 112 22.51 -6.04 1.29
N LYS A 113 23.54 -5.25 1.01
CA LYS A 113 24.93 -5.52 1.47
C LYS A 113 25.13 -5.31 2.97
N SER A 114 24.35 -4.44 3.56
CA SER A 114 24.36 -4.15 4.99
C SER A 114 23.00 -3.67 5.43
N ILE A 115 22.57 -4.14 6.59
CA ILE A 115 21.37 -3.64 7.25
C ILE A 115 21.75 -3.29 8.68
N LYS A 116 21.41 -2.08 9.09
CA LYS A 116 21.56 -1.64 10.46
C LYS A 116 20.21 -1.17 10.99
N VAL A 117 19.62 -1.94 11.89
CA VAL A 117 18.41 -1.51 12.59
C VAL A 117 18.76 -0.29 13.46
N ILE A 118 18.08 0.82 13.22
CA ILE A 118 18.24 2.08 13.94
C ILE A 118 17.27 2.13 15.12
N ARG A 119 16.01 1.74 14.89
CA ARG A 119 14.93 1.86 15.88
C ARG A 119 13.83 0.84 15.63
N SER A 120 13.30 0.23 16.71
CA SER A 120 12.03 -0.47 16.70
C SER A 120 10.89 0.50 16.99
N ILE A 121 9.76 0.32 16.30
CA ILE A 121 8.59 1.21 16.33
C ILE A 121 7.35 0.34 16.31
N GLN A 122 6.40 0.57 17.21
CA GLN A 122 5.11 -0.13 17.16
C GLN A 122 4.24 0.46 16.03
N GLY A 123 3.47 -0.38 15.33
CA GLY A 123 2.64 0.07 14.22
C GLY A 123 1.71 1.21 14.58
N LYS A 124 1.10 1.19 15.77
CA LYS A 124 0.28 2.29 16.28
C LYS A 124 0.99 3.65 16.34
N GLU A 125 2.32 3.68 16.47
CA GLU A 125 3.10 4.90 16.50
C GLU A 125 3.35 5.49 15.09
N LEU A 126 3.14 4.68 14.04
CA LEU A 126 3.22 5.09 12.64
C LEU A 126 1.91 5.72 12.15
N LEU A 127 0.79 5.48 12.84
CA LEU A 127 -0.52 5.97 12.43
C LEU A 127 -0.56 7.49 12.34
N GLY A 128 -1.21 7.99 11.29
CA GLY A 128 -1.34 9.42 11.02
C GLY A 128 -0.11 10.07 10.38
N LEU A 129 1.01 9.37 10.26
CA LEU A 129 2.10 9.79 9.38
C LEU A 129 1.61 9.84 7.93
N LYS A 130 2.36 10.51 7.08
CA LYS A 130 2.06 10.59 5.64
C LYS A 130 3.29 10.20 4.84
N ALA A 131 3.05 9.53 3.72
CA ALA A 131 4.05 9.21 2.72
C ALA A 131 3.76 9.95 1.41
N GLU A 132 4.81 10.25 0.66
CA GLU A 132 4.71 10.80 -0.68
C GLU A 132 4.44 9.66 -1.66
N HIS A 133 3.45 9.82 -2.53
CA HIS A 133 3.15 8.84 -3.57
C HIS A 133 4.35 8.74 -4.54
N PRO A 134 4.74 7.54 -5.01
CA PRO A 134 5.99 7.36 -5.75
C PRO A 134 6.05 8.08 -7.10
N PHE A 135 4.91 8.40 -7.71
CA PHE A 135 4.87 9.05 -9.03
C PHE A 135 3.79 10.15 -9.18
N TYR A 136 2.87 10.31 -8.21
CA TYR A 136 1.93 11.42 -8.20
C TYR A 136 2.29 12.45 -7.14
N ASN A 137 2.02 13.72 -7.41
CA ASN A 137 2.22 14.80 -6.44
C ASN A 137 1.09 14.81 -5.38
N LYS A 138 1.01 13.71 -4.61
CA LYS A 138 0.06 13.57 -3.49
C LYS A 138 0.71 12.90 -2.29
N LYS A 139 0.15 13.16 -1.12
CA LYS A 139 0.54 12.51 0.14
C LYS A 139 -0.57 11.56 0.57
N VAL A 140 -0.20 10.37 0.96
CA VAL A 140 -1.11 9.33 1.43
C VAL A 140 -0.89 9.07 2.93
N PRO A 141 -1.96 8.86 3.72
CA PRO A 141 -1.85 8.59 5.14
C PRO A 141 -1.38 7.17 5.42
N ILE A 142 -0.76 6.99 6.59
CA ILE A 142 -0.53 5.66 7.18
C ILE A 142 -1.73 5.36 8.08
N ILE A 143 -2.40 4.23 7.82
CA ILE A 143 -3.63 3.81 8.50
C ILE A 143 -3.46 2.43 9.14
N ASP A 144 -4.34 2.08 10.06
CA ASP A 144 -4.46 0.74 10.62
C ASP A 144 -5.40 -0.12 9.76
N ALA A 145 -5.03 -1.39 9.53
CA ALA A 145 -5.91 -2.35 8.87
C ALA A 145 -5.68 -3.78 9.35
N ASP A 146 -6.80 -4.47 9.62
CA ASP A 146 -6.80 -5.80 10.24
C ASP A 146 -6.19 -6.91 9.36
N HIS A 147 -6.14 -6.71 8.03
CA HIS A 147 -5.62 -7.68 7.07
C HIS A 147 -4.09 -7.61 6.88
N VAL A 148 -3.41 -6.67 7.54
CA VAL A 148 -1.95 -6.59 7.49
C VAL A 148 -1.34 -7.72 8.29
N THR A 149 -0.50 -8.53 7.65
CA THR A 149 0.21 -9.67 8.27
C THR A 149 1.72 -9.57 8.08
N THR A 150 2.46 -10.45 8.77
CA THR A 150 3.91 -10.61 8.61
C THR A 150 4.28 -11.95 7.96
N GLU A 151 3.34 -12.60 7.28
CA GLU A 151 3.60 -13.88 6.61
C GLU A 151 4.39 -13.69 5.31
N ASN A 152 4.09 -12.62 4.57
CA ASN A 152 4.72 -12.31 3.29
C ASN A 152 4.91 -10.81 3.11
N GLY A 153 5.72 -10.41 2.12
CA GLY A 153 5.90 -9.02 1.71
C GLY A 153 6.76 -8.22 2.67
N THR A 154 6.25 -7.11 3.16
CA THR A 154 7.00 -6.13 3.98
C THR A 154 6.30 -5.78 5.29
N GLY A 155 5.09 -6.32 5.53
CA GLY A 155 4.25 -5.91 6.65
C GLY A 155 3.61 -4.53 6.47
N LEU A 156 3.70 -3.95 5.28
CA LEU A 156 3.01 -2.72 4.87
C LEU A 156 2.27 -2.99 3.57
N VAL A 157 1.01 -2.59 3.51
CA VAL A 157 0.14 -2.85 2.36
C VAL A 157 -0.33 -1.53 1.77
N HIS A 158 -0.20 -1.37 0.45
CA HIS A 158 -0.84 -0.24 -0.21
C HIS A 158 -2.35 -0.45 -0.28
N ILE A 159 -3.12 0.60 -0.12
CA ILE A 159 -4.59 0.55 -0.08
C ILE A 159 -5.18 1.28 -1.29
N ALA A 160 -5.97 0.53 -2.06
CA ALA A 160 -6.73 1.04 -3.21
C ALA A 160 -8.21 0.62 -3.09
N PRO A 161 -9.05 1.41 -2.42
CA PRO A 161 -10.44 1.03 -2.06
C PRO A 161 -11.33 0.67 -3.25
N GLY A 162 -10.99 1.10 -4.45
CA GLY A 162 -11.70 0.76 -5.69
C GLY A 162 -11.35 -0.63 -6.26
N HIS A 163 -10.33 -1.32 -5.76
CA HIS A 163 -9.78 -2.53 -6.37
C HIS A 163 -9.72 -3.76 -5.44
N GLY A 164 -9.83 -3.59 -4.14
CA GLY A 164 -9.79 -4.68 -3.16
C GLY A 164 -10.92 -4.59 -2.15
N GLN A 165 -11.48 -5.73 -1.72
CA GLN A 165 -12.56 -5.74 -0.75
C GLN A 165 -12.06 -5.34 0.65
N ASP A 166 -10.90 -5.85 1.07
CA ASP A 166 -10.29 -5.48 2.35
C ASP A 166 -9.85 -4.01 2.33
N ASP A 167 -9.31 -3.53 1.20
CA ASP A 167 -8.97 -2.13 0.99
C ASP A 167 -10.19 -1.22 1.05
N TYR A 168 -11.32 -1.67 0.49
CA TYR A 168 -12.59 -0.95 0.57
C TYR A 168 -13.07 -0.81 2.02
N ILE A 169 -13.02 -1.89 2.80
CA ILE A 169 -13.40 -1.89 4.22
C ILE A 169 -12.48 -0.94 5.02
N ALA A 170 -11.16 -1.04 4.81
CA ALA A 170 -10.18 -0.15 5.42
C ALA A 170 -10.41 1.30 4.99
N GLY A 171 -10.74 1.51 3.71
CA GLY A 171 -11.07 2.82 3.16
C GLY A 171 -12.28 3.46 3.81
N LEU A 172 -13.37 2.72 4.00
CA LEU A 172 -14.57 3.20 4.69
C LEU A 172 -14.29 3.59 6.14
N LYS A 173 -13.54 2.75 6.88
CA LYS A 173 -13.14 3.05 8.27
C LYS A 173 -12.33 4.35 8.39
N ASN A 174 -11.57 4.69 7.37
CA ASN A 174 -10.65 5.83 7.36
C ASN A 174 -11.10 7.00 6.46
N ASN A 175 -12.34 6.98 5.96
CA ASN A 175 -12.92 8.00 5.06
C ASN A 175 -12.05 8.25 3.81
N LEU A 176 -11.48 7.21 3.24
CA LEU A 176 -10.73 7.29 1.99
C LEU A 176 -11.68 7.31 0.80
N GLU A 177 -11.25 7.94 -0.28
CA GLU A 177 -11.98 7.95 -1.54
C GLU A 177 -11.97 6.56 -2.19
N VAL A 178 -13.12 6.11 -2.71
CA VAL A 178 -13.22 4.92 -3.55
C VAL A 178 -12.96 5.36 -4.99
N PHE A 179 -11.67 5.42 -5.35
CA PHE A 179 -11.22 5.82 -6.66
C PHE A 179 -10.90 4.60 -7.53
N ASN A 180 -11.57 4.49 -8.68
CA ASN A 180 -11.30 3.48 -9.69
C ASN A 180 -10.97 4.17 -11.03
N PRO A 181 -9.69 4.21 -11.44
CA PRO A 181 -9.27 4.78 -12.70
C PRO A 181 -9.34 3.79 -13.89
N VAL A 182 -9.90 2.60 -13.71
CA VAL A 182 -10.01 1.57 -14.76
C VAL A 182 -11.44 1.56 -15.29
N ASN A 183 -11.60 1.63 -16.61
CA ASN A 183 -12.90 1.56 -17.28
C ASN A 183 -13.37 0.10 -17.46
N ASP A 184 -14.58 -0.09 -18.01
CA ASP A 184 -15.22 -1.38 -18.18
C ASP A 184 -14.41 -2.36 -19.06
N LYS A 185 -13.51 -1.86 -19.89
CA LYS A 185 -12.62 -2.65 -20.75
C LYS A 185 -11.26 -2.98 -20.14
N GLY A 186 -11.07 -2.66 -18.85
CA GLY A 186 -9.80 -2.92 -18.16
C GLY A 186 -8.67 -1.96 -18.53
N VAL A 187 -8.99 -0.80 -19.14
CA VAL A 187 -8.06 0.23 -19.58
C VAL A 187 -8.15 1.42 -18.63
N PHE A 188 -7.04 2.04 -18.31
CA PHE A 188 -7.05 3.28 -17.55
C PHE A 188 -7.79 4.39 -18.31
N VAL A 189 -8.63 5.14 -17.60
CA VAL A 189 -9.35 6.28 -18.18
C VAL A 189 -8.36 7.32 -18.73
N ASP A 190 -8.67 7.93 -19.88
CA ASP A 190 -7.76 8.86 -20.58
C ASP A 190 -7.31 10.05 -19.72
N SER A 191 -8.13 10.44 -18.75
CA SER A 191 -7.84 11.54 -17.84
C SER A 191 -6.82 11.20 -16.74
N LEU A 192 -6.43 9.93 -16.61
CA LEU A 192 -5.46 9.52 -15.61
C LEU A 192 -4.06 10.02 -16.00
N GLU A 193 -3.45 10.79 -15.11
CA GLU A 193 -2.10 11.27 -15.31
C GLU A 193 -1.11 10.08 -15.46
N ILE A 194 -0.17 10.17 -16.37
CA ILE A 194 0.89 9.20 -16.69
C ILE A 194 0.38 7.95 -17.45
N PHE A 195 -0.70 7.31 -17.01
CA PHE A 195 -1.12 5.99 -17.47
C PHE A 195 -2.41 6.00 -18.30
N GLY A 196 -3.01 7.16 -18.56
CA GLY A 196 -4.26 7.26 -19.32
C GLY A 196 -4.20 6.56 -20.67
N GLY A 197 -5.21 5.74 -20.96
CA GLY A 197 -5.33 4.99 -22.21
C GLY A 197 -4.48 3.72 -22.32
N MET A 198 -3.77 3.32 -21.24
CA MET A 198 -2.98 2.07 -21.16
C MET A 198 -3.84 0.91 -20.69
#